data_53a191b90428f166db9a9d9cdfc6e10e
#
_entry.id   53a191b90428f166db9a9d9cdfc6e10e
#
_cell.length_a   1.000
_cell.length_b   1.000
_cell.length_c   1.000
_cell.angle_alpha   90.00
_cell.angle_beta   90.00
_cell.angle_gamma   90.00
#
_symmetry.space_group_name_H-M   'P 1'
#
loop_
_entity.id
_entity.type
_entity.pdbx_description
1 polymer ?
#
loop_
_entity_poly.entity_id
_entity_poly.type
_entity_poly.pdbx_seq_one_letter_code
_entity_poly.pdbx_strand_id
1 'polypeptide(L)'
;MVIDMIQGLGDRLHEQRTKLRISQKEAAAAISVSPSIISNYEAGERTPSVENLMALANLYHCTTDYLLGLDKTPVHTLDTSMLNNTQLQFLQQFLSSLQE
;
A
#
# COMPACT_ATOMS: atom_id res chain seq x y z
N MET A 1 21.29 -3.44 -20.65
CA MET A 1 20.35 -4.13 -20.08
C MET A 1 19.44 -3.32 -19.26
N VAL A 2 18.39 -3.78 -19.17
CA VAL A 2 17.45 -3.04 -18.59
C VAL A 2 17.23 -3.30 -17.24
N ILE A 3 16.97 -2.64 -16.50
CA ILE A 3 16.78 -2.76 -15.41
C ILE A 3 15.88 -2.55 -14.88
N ASP A 4 15.48 -2.81 -14.69
CA ASP A 4 14.83 -2.83 -14.18
C ASP A 4 13.97 -2.51 -13.48
N MET A 5 13.11 -2.38 -13.67
CA MET A 5 11.91 -2.14 -13.02
C MET A 5 11.60 -3.19 -12.04
N ILE A 6 11.03 -2.80 -10.91
CA ILE A 6 10.62 -3.72 -9.88
C ILE A 6 9.42 -4.50 -10.39
N GLN A 7 9.58 -5.79 -10.52
CA GLN A 7 8.58 -6.61 -11.17
C GLN A 7 7.27 -6.63 -10.40
N GLY A 8 6.18 -6.33 -11.08
CA GLY A 8 4.85 -6.34 -10.49
C GLY A 8 4.49 -5.11 -9.68
N LEU A 9 5.41 -4.16 -9.53
CA LEU A 9 5.13 -2.95 -8.75
C LEU A 9 3.94 -2.18 -9.32
N GLY A 10 3.93 -1.96 -10.63
CA GLY A 10 2.85 -1.21 -11.28
C GLY A 10 1.50 -1.89 -11.08
N ASP A 11 1.46 -3.21 -11.21
CA ASP A 11 0.23 -3.97 -11.03
C ASP A 11 -0.26 -3.89 -9.58
N ARG A 12 0.65 -3.97 -8.63
CA ARG A 12 0.29 -3.89 -7.21
C ARG A 12 -0.21 -2.50 -6.85
N LEU A 13 0.42 -1.46 -7.41
CA LEU A 13 -0.06 -0.08 -7.22
C LEU A 13 -1.47 0.09 -7.77
N HIS A 14 -1.70 -0.40 -8.99
CA HIS A 14 -3.01 -0.33 -9.63
C HIS A 14 -4.07 -1.06 -8.79
N GLU A 15 -3.75 -2.25 -8.34
CA GLU A 15 -4.68 -3.06 -7.55
C GLU A 15 -5.06 -2.36 -6.24
N GLN A 16 -4.09 -1.83 -5.51
CA GLN A 16 -4.37 -1.18 -4.24
C GLN A 16 -5.17 0.12 -4.45
N ARG A 17 -4.88 0.85 -5.52
CA ARG A 17 -5.64 2.06 -5.84
C ARG A 17 -7.10 1.72 -6.15
N THR A 18 -7.31 0.72 -6.99
CA THR A 18 -8.66 0.35 -7.41
C THR A 18 -9.49 -0.25 -6.28
N LYS A 19 -8.85 -0.93 -5.34
CA LYS A 19 -9.54 -1.41 -4.13
C LYS A 19 -10.14 -0.28 -3.32
N LEU A 20 -9.49 0.87 -3.29
CA LEU A 20 -9.99 2.05 -2.58
C LEU A 20 -10.95 2.86 -3.44
N ARG A 21 -11.17 2.47 -4.69
CA ARG A 21 -12.08 3.14 -5.62
C ARG A 21 -11.72 4.60 -5.86
N ILE A 22 -10.43 4.90 -5.87
CA ILE A 22 -9.98 6.24 -6.22
C ILE A 22 -9.34 6.22 -7.60
N SER A 23 -9.46 7.35 -8.30
CA SER A 23 -8.93 7.49 -9.65
C SER A 23 -7.42 7.79 -9.62
N GLN A 24 -6.78 7.65 -10.78
CA GLN A 24 -5.38 8.08 -10.91
C GLN A 24 -5.25 9.56 -10.60
N LYS A 25 -6.22 10.36 -11.01
CA LYS A 25 -6.22 11.80 -10.73
C LYS A 25 -6.30 12.08 -9.24
N GLU A 26 -7.15 11.35 -8.54
CA GLU A 26 -7.28 11.51 -7.09
C GLU A 26 -6.02 11.09 -6.36
N ALA A 27 -5.42 9.97 -6.76
CA ALA A 27 -4.17 9.52 -6.17
C ALA A 27 -3.04 10.53 -6.42
N ALA A 28 -2.98 11.07 -7.64
CA ALA A 28 -1.97 12.06 -8.00
C ALA A 28 -2.10 13.30 -7.15
N ALA A 29 -3.32 13.79 -6.97
CA ALA A 29 -3.56 14.96 -6.15
C ALA A 29 -3.15 14.71 -4.69
N ALA A 30 -3.39 13.52 -4.19
CA ALA A 30 -3.08 13.18 -2.80
C ALA A 30 -1.59 13.20 -2.51
N ILE A 31 -0.75 12.86 -3.48
CA ILE A 31 0.71 12.87 -3.28
C ILE A 31 1.41 13.97 -4.06
N SER A 32 0.65 14.93 -4.58
CA SER A 32 1.15 16.15 -5.23
C SER A 32 2.00 15.87 -6.48
N VAL A 33 1.52 14.96 -7.30
CA VAL A 33 2.13 14.69 -8.61
C VAL A 33 1.06 14.81 -9.69
N SER A 34 1.47 14.76 -10.97
CA SER A 34 0.52 14.78 -12.08
C SER A 34 -0.12 13.40 -12.27
N PRO A 35 -1.35 13.34 -12.81
CA PRO A 35 -1.98 12.04 -13.10
C PRO A 35 -1.15 11.16 -14.04
N SER A 36 -0.41 11.74 -14.98
CA SER A 36 0.43 10.96 -15.88
C SER A 36 1.55 10.24 -15.13
N ILE A 37 2.03 10.80 -14.02
CA ILE A 37 3.04 10.12 -13.21
C ILE A 37 2.46 8.85 -12.59
N ILE A 38 1.25 8.92 -12.04
CA ILE A 38 0.58 7.73 -11.51
C ILE A 38 0.37 6.69 -12.61
N SER A 39 -0.08 7.14 -13.78
CA SER A 39 -0.28 6.25 -14.92
C SER A 39 1.03 5.56 -15.32
N ASN A 40 2.14 6.30 -15.34
CA ASN A 40 3.44 5.74 -15.69
C ASN A 40 3.92 4.73 -14.65
N TYR A 41 3.67 4.99 -13.38
CA TYR A 41 4.01 4.02 -12.32
C TYR A 41 3.23 2.73 -12.51
N GLU A 42 1.93 2.82 -12.78
CA GLU A 42 1.08 1.64 -12.93
C GLU A 42 1.40 0.87 -14.21
N ALA A 43 1.81 1.57 -15.24
CA ALA A 43 2.19 0.93 -16.51
C ALA A 43 3.60 0.33 -16.49
N GLY A 44 4.36 0.57 -15.42
CA GLY A 44 5.73 0.09 -15.33
C GLY A 44 6.71 0.90 -16.14
N GLU A 45 6.30 2.08 -16.60
CA GLU A 45 7.15 2.95 -17.40
C GLU A 45 8.06 3.83 -16.56
N ARG A 46 7.75 3.93 -15.28
CA ARG A 46 8.50 4.76 -14.35
C ARG A 46 8.43 4.13 -12.96
N THR A 47 9.54 4.20 -12.23
CA THR A 47 9.64 3.71 -10.87
C THR A 47 9.50 4.89 -9.90
N PRO A 48 8.64 4.81 -8.89
CA PRO A 48 8.53 5.88 -7.91
C PRO A 48 9.82 6.09 -7.15
N SER A 49 10.07 7.33 -6.75
CA SER A 49 11.09 7.61 -5.74
C SER A 49 10.69 6.95 -4.43
N VAL A 50 11.65 6.82 -3.51
CA VAL A 50 11.35 6.28 -2.18
C VAL A 50 10.26 7.10 -1.51
N GLU A 51 10.33 8.42 -1.62
CA GLU A 51 9.34 9.30 -1.02
C GLU A 51 7.95 9.07 -1.59
N ASN A 52 7.85 8.97 -2.92
CA ASN A 52 6.56 8.74 -3.55
C ASN A 52 6.04 7.33 -3.28
N LEU A 53 6.93 6.36 -3.19
CA LEU A 53 6.53 4.99 -2.84
C LEU A 53 5.94 4.95 -1.43
N MET A 54 6.59 5.62 -0.47
CA MET A 54 6.08 5.70 0.90
C MET A 54 4.74 6.43 0.96
N ALA A 55 4.62 7.51 0.19
CA ALA A 55 3.37 8.27 0.13
C ALA A 55 2.23 7.42 -0.44
N LEU A 56 2.50 6.65 -1.49
CA LEU A 56 1.50 5.77 -2.07
C LEU A 56 1.12 4.63 -1.13
N ALA A 57 2.09 4.06 -0.42
CA ALA A 57 1.80 3.03 0.56
C ALA A 57 0.88 3.57 1.67
N ASN A 58 1.16 4.77 2.16
CA ASN A 58 0.32 5.42 3.16
C ASN A 58 -1.08 5.70 2.62
N LEU A 59 -1.16 6.23 1.40
CA LEU A 59 -2.43 6.55 0.77
C LEU A 59 -3.28 5.29 0.58
N TYR A 60 -2.67 4.21 0.14
CA TYR A 60 -3.38 2.97 -0.18
C TYR A 60 -3.53 2.04 1.03
N HIS A 61 -3.03 2.44 2.19
CA HIS A 61 -3.11 1.64 3.43
C HIS A 61 -2.47 0.27 3.26
N CYS A 62 -1.32 0.24 2.60
CA CYS A 62 -0.53 -0.99 2.46
C CYS A 62 0.92 -0.71 2.82
N THR A 63 1.73 -1.77 2.85
CA THR A 63 3.15 -1.63 3.19
C THR A 63 3.98 -1.40 1.93
N THR A 64 5.12 -0.74 2.09
CA THR A 64 6.09 -0.63 0.99
C THR A 64 6.64 -2.00 0.62
N ASP A 65 6.80 -2.89 1.59
CA ASP A 65 7.27 -4.25 1.32
C ASP A 65 6.32 -5.00 0.39
N TYR A 66 5.01 -4.84 0.61
CA TYR A 66 4.05 -5.45 -0.31
C TYR A 66 4.19 -4.87 -1.71
N LEU A 67 4.27 -3.55 -1.83
CA LEU A 67 4.38 -2.90 -3.14
C LEU A 67 5.65 -3.34 -3.86
N LEU A 68 6.73 -3.55 -3.13
CA LEU A 68 8.00 -3.98 -3.70
C LEU A 68 8.07 -5.49 -3.97
N GLY A 69 7.06 -6.24 -3.55
CA GLY A 69 7.03 -7.69 -3.77
C GLY A 69 7.81 -8.49 -2.72
N LEU A 70 8.19 -7.84 -1.63
CA LEU A 70 8.94 -8.50 -0.55
C LEU A 70 8.02 -9.18 0.46
N ASP A 71 6.75 -8.78 0.48
CA ASP A 71 5.73 -9.36 1.35
C ASP A 71 4.49 -9.57 0.51
N LYS A 72 3.82 -10.69 0.69
CA LYS A 72 2.63 -11.03 -0.10
C LYS A 72 1.34 -10.48 0.49
N THR A 73 1.38 -9.96 1.71
CA THR A 73 0.21 -9.39 2.35
C THR A 73 0.28 -7.87 2.31
N PRO A 74 -0.79 -7.20 1.82
CA PRO A 74 -0.77 -5.73 1.67
C PRO A 74 -0.74 -4.98 3.00
N VAL A 75 -1.24 -5.59 4.07
CA VAL A 75 -1.29 -4.95 5.38
C VAL A 75 -0.40 -5.69 6.36
N HIS A 76 0.08 -4.97 7.38
CA HIS A 76 0.85 -5.60 8.43
C HIS A 76 0.02 -6.62 9.19
N THR A 77 0.63 -7.78 9.42
CA THR A 77 0.08 -8.72 10.37
C THR A 77 0.44 -8.24 11.76
N LEU A 78 -0.56 -8.09 12.62
CA LEU A 78 -0.31 -7.66 13.98
C LEU A 78 0.39 -8.77 14.76
N ASP A 79 1.56 -8.44 15.32
CA ASP A 79 2.29 -9.40 16.15
C ASP A 79 1.78 -9.34 17.59
N THR A 80 0.89 -10.27 17.92
CA THR A 80 0.28 -10.29 19.25
C THR A 80 1.20 -10.86 20.32
N SER A 81 2.34 -11.43 19.94
CA SER A 81 3.28 -11.97 20.91
C SER A 81 3.89 -10.89 21.82
N MET A 82 3.85 -9.63 21.36
CA MET A 82 4.34 -8.50 22.14
C MET A 82 3.31 -7.92 23.09
N LEU A 83 2.08 -8.41 23.05
CA LEU A 83 0.99 -7.86 23.84
C LEU A 83 0.81 -8.65 25.13
N ASN A 84 0.50 -7.95 26.22
CA ASN A 84 0.12 -8.61 27.45
C ASN A 84 -1.36 -9.03 27.40
N ASN A 85 -1.83 -9.75 28.40
CA ASN A 85 -3.20 -10.29 28.42
C ASN A 85 -4.26 -9.19 28.35
N THR A 86 -4.04 -8.08 29.05
CA THR A 86 -4.98 -6.96 29.04
C THR A 86 -5.08 -6.35 27.66
N GLN A 87 -3.93 -6.13 27.01
CA GLN A 87 -3.88 -5.59 25.65
C GLN A 87 -4.54 -6.53 24.65
N LEU A 88 -4.33 -7.83 24.79
CA LEU A 88 -4.98 -8.81 23.95
C LEU A 88 -6.50 -8.77 24.09
N GLN A 89 -6.99 -8.63 25.33
CA GLN A 89 -8.43 -8.52 25.56
C GLN A 89 -9.02 -7.30 24.88
N PHE A 90 -8.37 -6.14 24.98
CA PHE A 90 -8.85 -4.93 24.31
C PHE A 90 -8.84 -5.10 22.80
N LEU A 91 -7.79 -5.70 22.26
CA LEU A 91 -7.71 -5.95 20.82
C LEU A 91 -8.85 -6.87 20.37
N GLN A 92 -9.10 -7.95 21.11
CA GLN A 92 -10.17 -8.89 20.78
C GLN A 92 -11.54 -8.24 20.84
N GLN A 93 -11.78 -7.40 21.85
CA GLN A 93 -13.04 -6.65 21.97
C GLN A 93 -13.22 -5.70 20.79
N PHE A 94 -12.15 -5.00 20.40
CA PHE A 94 -12.20 -4.10 19.25
C PHE A 94 -12.52 -4.87 17.97
N LEU A 95 -11.85 -5.98 17.73
CA LEU A 95 -12.08 -6.78 16.52
C LEU A 95 -13.49 -7.34 16.51
N SER A 96 -14.01 -7.77 17.65
CA SER A 96 -15.38 -8.27 17.75
C SER A 96 -16.39 -7.19 17.42
N SER A 97 -16.14 -5.96 17.88
CA SER A 97 -17.06 -4.85 17.61
C SER A 97 -17.16 -4.51 16.14
N LEU A 98 -16.13 -4.78 15.36
CA LEU A 98 -16.14 -4.53 13.92
C LEU A 98 -16.98 -5.52 13.14
N GLN A 99 -17.33 -6.65 13.76
CA GLN A 99 -18.11 -7.70 13.10
C GLN A 99 -19.61 -7.59 13.33
N GLU A 100 -20.04 -6.67 14.14
CA GLU A 100 -21.45 -6.47 14.45
C GLU A 100 -22.19 -5.59 13.44
#